data_298eff1dba40a83fd6b09714e8274e4c
#
_entry.id   298eff1dba40a83fd6b09714e8274e4c
#
_cell.length_a   1.000
_cell.length_b   1.000
_cell.length_c   1.000
_cell.angle_alpha   90.00
_cell.angle_beta   90.00
_cell.angle_gamma   90.00
#
_symmetry.space_group_name_H-M   'P 1'
#
loop_
_entity.id
_entity.type
_entity.pdbx_description
1 polymer ?
#
loop_
_entity_poly.entity_id
_entity_poly.type
_entity_poly.pdbx_seq_one_letter_code
_entity_poly.pdbx_strand_id
1 'polypeptide(L)'
;MKLPQIIRFSDYLKETPSEAVRTVLYQDQHDNMVLWQIPPQTMLPAHRHPCGVDIWIVLQGEAELADDAQSGRTIRAGESVVVGDHQIHGARNNGKEDCILVSVISPKAGFEKA
;
A
#
# COMPACT_ATOMS: atom_id res chain seq x y z
N MET A 1 -30.55 -4.24 -13.22
CA MET A 1 -29.15 -4.51 -13.59
C MET A 1 -28.23 -3.65 -12.75
N LYS A 2 -27.24 -4.27 -12.11
CA LYS A 2 -26.21 -3.53 -11.40
C LYS A 2 -25.12 -3.07 -12.37
N LEU A 3 -24.74 -1.81 -12.23
CA LEU A 3 -23.59 -1.29 -12.96
C LEU A 3 -22.30 -1.58 -12.16
N PRO A 4 -21.17 -1.75 -12.83
CA PRO A 4 -19.89 -1.81 -12.13
C PRO A 4 -19.66 -0.54 -11.33
N GLN A 5 -19.03 -0.70 -10.16
CA GLN A 5 -18.67 0.42 -9.31
C GLN A 5 -17.40 1.08 -9.84
N ILE A 6 -17.38 2.41 -9.87
CA ILE A 6 -16.17 3.17 -10.22
C ILE A 6 -15.67 3.84 -8.95
N ILE A 7 -14.41 3.61 -8.64
CA ILE A 7 -13.75 4.21 -7.48
C ILE A 7 -12.69 5.18 -7.99
N ARG A 8 -12.86 6.47 -7.65
CA ARG A 8 -11.88 7.49 -8.00
C ARG A 8 -10.96 7.72 -6.81
N PHE A 9 -9.70 7.39 -6.97
CA PHE A 9 -8.75 7.42 -5.85
C PHE A 9 -8.61 8.80 -5.22
N SER A 10 -8.66 9.85 -6.03
CA SER A 10 -8.53 11.21 -5.52
C SER A 10 -9.63 11.61 -4.54
N ASP A 11 -10.79 10.95 -4.59
CA ASP A 11 -11.88 11.23 -3.66
C ASP A 11 -11.56 10.79 -2.22
N TYR A 12 -10.54 9.94 -2.06
CA TYR A 12 -10.19 9.33 -0.77
C TYR A 12 -8.89 9.89 -0.17
N LEU A 13 -8.24 10.83 -0.85
CA LEU A 13 -7.02 11.44 -0.34
C LEU A 13 -7.35 12.50 0.70
N LYS A 14 -6.50 12.59 1.72
CA LYS A 14 -6.61 13.59 2.78
C LYS A 14 -5.73 14.79 2.45
N GLU A 15 -6.14 15.96 2.90
CA GLU A 15 -5.30 17.16 2.80
C GLU A 15 -4.25 17.13 3.91
N THR A 16 -3.00 17.34 3.54
CA THR A 16 -1.85 17.48 4.45
C THR A 16 -1.86 16.51 5.65
N PRO A 17 -1.94 15.19 5.43
CA PRO A 17 -1.87 14.27 6.56
C PRO A 17 -0.48 14.30 7.20
N SER A 18 -0.42 14.08 8.52
CA SER A 18 0.84 14.09 9.27
C SER A 18 1.49 12.73 9.36
N GLU A 19 0.78 11.68 8.99
CA GLU A 19 1.27 10.30 9.00
C GLU A 19 0.61 9.51 7.89
N ALA A 20 1.09 8.29 7.64
CA ALA A 20 0.51 7.43 6.63
C ALA A 20 -0.96 7.14 6.92
N VAL A 21 -1.79 7.27 5.89
CA VAL A 21 -3.24 7.08 5.98
C VAL A 21 -3.63 5.85 5.18
N ARG A 22 -4.34 4.93 5.85
CA ARG A 22 -4.88 3.72 5.24
C ARG A 22 -6.37 3.89 5.03
N THR A 23 -6.83 3.72 3.79
CA THR A 23 -8.26 3.81 3.46
C THR A 23 -8.70 2.57 2.71
N VAL A 24 -9.69 1.86 3.24
CA VAL A 24 -10.28 0.71 2.54
C VAL A 24 -11.21 1.26 1.45
N LEU A 25 -10.88 0.96 0.20
CA LEU A 25 -11.66 1.40 -0.96
C LEU A 25 -12.78 0.43 -1.29
N TYR A 26 -12.50 -0.86 -1.19
CA TYR A 26 -13.45 -1.92 -1.48
C TYR A 26 -13.05 -3.16 -0.70
N GLN A 27 -14.03 -3.87 -0.19
CA GLN A 27 -13.79 -5.12 0.51
C GLN A 27 -14.99 -6.07 0.36
N ASP A 28 -14.71 -7.32 0.06
CA ASP A 28 -15.69 -8.40 0.11
C ASP A 28 -15.01 -9.66 0.64
N GLN A 29 -15.65 -10.83 0.51
CA GLN A 29 -15.09 -12.06 1.05
C GLN A 29 -13.87 -12.58 0.28
N HIS A 30 -13.60 -12.05 -0.91
CA HIS A 30 -12.52 -12.51 -1.79
C HIS A 30 -11.41 -11.48 -1.97
N ASP A 31 -11.76 -10.19 -1.93
CA ASP A 31 -10.86 -9.11 -2.29
C ASP A 31 -10.85 -7.99 -1.26
N ASN A 32 -9.70 -7.36 -1.13
CA ASN A 32 -9.54 -6.17 -0.29
C ASN A 32 -8.65 -5.19 -1.04
N MET A 33 -9.17 -4.00 -1.34
CA MET A 33 -8.42 -2.95 -2.03
C MET A 33 -8.27 -1.77 -1.11
N VAL A 34 -7.03 -1.41 -0.82
CA VAL A 34 -6.67 -0.39 0.17
C VAL A 34 -5.82 0.68 -0.49
N LEU A 35 -6.13 1.94 -0.20
CA LEU A 35 -5.32 3.08 -0.63
C LEU A 35 -4.42 3.49 0.53
N TRP A 36 -3.13 3.60 0.25
CA TRP A 36 -2.17 4.16 1.18
C TRP A 36 -1.69 5.51 0.67
N GLN A 37 -1.78 6.50 1.52
CA GLN A 37 -1.23 7.84 1.29
C GLN A 37 -0.14 8.06 2.33
N ILE A 38 1.10 8.13 1.86
CA ILE A 38 2.27 8.20 2.73
C ILE A 38 2.94 9.56 2.51
N PRO A 39 2.70 10.53 3.42
CA PRO A 39 3.30 11.86 3.25
C PRO A 39 4.82 11.84 3.46
N PRO A 40 5.53 12.88 3.02
CA PRO A 40 6.97 12.96 3.18
C PRO A 40 7.42 12.75 4.63
N GLN A 41 8.54 12.07 4.80
CA GLN A 41 9.16 11.78 6.10
C GLN A 41 8.32 10.88 7.01
N THR A 42 7.38 10.15 6.43
CA THR A 42 6.59 9.15 7.15
C THR A 42 6.76 7.78 6.51
N MET A 43 6.16 6.78 7.11
CA MET A 43 6.30 5.40 6.64
C MET A 43 5.03 4.59 6.82
N LEU A 44 4.83 3.65 5.92
CA LEU A 44 4.00 2.49 6.14
C LEU A 44 4.88 1.49 6.87
N PRO A 45 4.58 1.19 8.15
CA PRO A 45 5.46 0.31 8.95
C PRO A 45 5.61 -1.08 8.34
N ALA A 46 6.79 -1.65 8.52
CA ALA A 46 7.08 -2.99 8.05
C ALA A 46 6.18 -4.01 8.74
N HIS A 47 5.62 -4.91 7.96
CA HIS A 47 4.71 -5.95 8.43
C HIS A 47 4.76 -7.13 7.47
N ARG A 48 4.05 -8.21 7.82
CA ARG A 48 3.90 -9.37 6.96
C ARG A 48 2.47 -9.88 7.04
N HIS A 49 2.07 -10.61 6.02
CA HIS A 49 0.78 -11.28 6.01
C HIS A 49 1.02 -12.79 6.07
N PRO A 50 0.41 -13.51 7.03
CA PRO A 50 0.61 -14.96 7.15
C PRO A 50 0.12 -15.77 5.97
N CYS A 51 -0.80 -15.21 5.19
CA CYS A 51 -1.45 -15.96 4.12
C CYS A 51 -1.77 -15.04 2.95
N GLY A 52 -1.45 -15.49 1.74
CA GLY A 52 -1.81 -14.77 0.52
C GLY A 52 -0.76 -13.79 0.05
N VAL A 53 -1.04 -13.15 -1.06
CA VAL A 53 -0.15 -12.23 -1.75
C VAL A 53 -0.71 -10.81 -1.61
N ASP A 54 0.16 -9.85 -1.35
CA ASP A 54 -0.17 -8.42 -1.36
C ASP A 54 0.43 -7.82 -2.62
N ILE A 55 -0.37 -7.16 -3.42
CA ILE A 55 0.09 -6.50 -4.64
C ILE A 55 -0.05 -5.00 -4.46
N TRP A 56 1.06 -4.30 -4.48
CA TRP A 56 1.09 -2.84 -4.43
C TRP A 56 1.23 -2.28 -5.83
N ILE A 57 0.46 -1.24 -6.12
CA ILE A 57 0.54 -0.50 -7.38
C ILE A 57 0.82 0.95 -7.00
N VAL A 58 2.00 1.45 -7.37
CA VAL A 58 2.39 2.83 -7.03
C VAL A 58 1.82 3.78 -8.07
N LEU A 59 1.04 4.74 -7.60
CA LEU A 59 0.34 5.71 -8.45
C LEU A 59 1.03 7.06 -8.51
N GLN A 60 1.70 7.46 -7.43
CA GLN A 60 2.34 8.78 -7.34
C GLN A 60 3.52 8.71 -6.38
N GLY A 61 4.57 9.48 -6.69
CA GLY A 61 5.71 9.63 -5.81
C GLY A 61 6.62 8.41 -5.80
N GLU A 62 7.41 8.31 -4.74
CA GLU A 62 8.32 7.19 -4.55
C GLU A 62 8.48 6.89 -3.07
N ALA A 63 8.96 5.68 -2.77
CA ALA A 63 9.26 5.27 -1.41
C ALA A 63 10.38 4.23 -1.42
N GLU A 64 11.09 4.17 -0.29
CA GLU A 64 12.08 3.12 -0.06
C GLU A 64 11.36 1.89 0.50
N LEU A 65 11.53 0.77 -0.17
CA LEU A 65 10.92 -0.49 0.23
C LEU A 65 11.66 -1.09 1.43
N ALA A 66 10.93 -1.43 2.48
CA ALA A 66 11.45 -2.26 3.56
C ALA A 66 11.09 -3.71 3.24
N ASP A 67 12.10 -4.58 3.13
CA ASP A 67 11.91 -6.00 2.82
C ASP A 67 12.83 -6.87 3.69
N ASP A 68 12.71 -8.21 3.55
CA ASP A 68 13.49 -9.16 4.33
C ASP A 68 15.00 -9.00 4.10
N ALA A 69 15.38 -8.63 2.89
CA ALA A 69 16.77 -8.48 2.51
C ALA A 69 17.36 -7.13 2.90
N GLN A 70 16.54 -6.21 3.41
CA GLN A 70 16.94 -4.84 3.70
C GLN A 70 17.60 -4.19 2.48
N SER A 71 17.00 -4.41 1.31
CA SER A 71 17.58 -4.02 0.03
C SER A 71 17.66 -2.51 -0.17
N GLY A 72 16.76 -1.75 0.47
CA GLY A 72 16.68 -0.32 0.30
C GLY A 72 16.26 0.12 -1.11
N ARG A 73 15.63 -0.78 -1.87
CA ARG A 73 15.19 -0.45 -3.22
C ARG A 73 14.11 0.61 -3.19
N THR A 74 14.14 1.49 -4.19
CA THR A 74 13.11 2.51 -4.35
C THR A 74 12.02 2.00 -5.28
N ILE A 75 10.78 2.19 -4.87
CA ILE A 75 9.60 1.95 -5.71
C ILE A 75 9.02 3.29 -6.15
N ARG A 76 8.56 3.36 -7.40
CA ARG A 76 8.12 4.62 -8.03
C ARG A 76 6.78 4.46 -8.72
N ALA A 77 6.15 5.59 -8.97
CA ALA A 77 4.90 5.63 -9.77
C ALA A 77 5.06 4.85 -11.06
N GLY A 78 4.06 4.03 -11.37
CA GLY A 78 4.08 3.16 -12.54
C GLY A 78 4.65 1.78 -12.27
N GLU A 79 5.11 1.51 -11.04
CA GLU A 79 5.66 0.21 -10.66
C GLU A 79 4.72 -0.54 -9.73
N SER A 80 4.86 -1.84 -9.71
CA SER A 80 4.12 -2.73 -8.82
C SER A 80 5.09 -3.56 -8.00
N VAL A 81 4.69 -3.83 -6.75
CA VAL A 81 5.44 -4.71 -5.85
C VAL A 81 4.56 -5.91 -5.54
N VAL A 82 5.07 -7.10 -5.83
CA VAL A 82 4.36 -8.34 -5.50
C VAL A 82 5.02 -8.94 -4.26
N VAL A 83 4.24 -9.01 -3.17
CA VAL A 83 4.72 -9.49 -1.88
C VAL A 83 4.06 -10.82 -1.58
N GLY A 84 4.86 -11.88 -1.48
CA GLY A 84 4.38 -13.21 -1.13
C GLY A 84 4.02 -13.33 0.34
N ASP A 85 3.35 -14.43 0.69
CA ASP A 85 3.00 -14.68 2.08
C ASP A 85 4.27 -14.76 2.96
N HIS A 86 4.16 -14.22 4.17
CA HIS A 86 5.22 -14.09 5.17
C HIS A 86 6.37 -13.16 4.80
N GLN A 87 6.40 -12.58 3.60
CA GLN A 87 7.45 -11.63 3.26
C GLN A 87 7.23 -10.29 3.97
N ILE A 88 8.29 -9.76 4.56
CA ILE A 88 8.24 -8.45 5.21
C ILE A 88 8.17 -7.36 4.14
N HIS A 89 7.28 -6.41 4.34
CA HIS A 89 7.16 -5.26 3.44
C HIS A 89 6.68 -4.02 4.20
N GLY A 90 7.20 -2.90 3.79
CA GLY A 90 6.85 -1.58 4.29
C GLY A 90 7.39 -0.56 3.31
N ALA A 91 7.09 0.71 3.53
CA ALA A 91 7.52 1.76 2.63
C ALA A 91 7.80 3.05 3.39
N ARG A 92 8.97 3.64 3.18
CA ARG A 92 9.35 4.90 3.78
C ARG A 92 9.43 5.98 2.70
N ASN A 93 8.71 7.07 2.90
CA ASN A 93 8.75 8.18 1.97
C ASN A 93 9.84 9.17 2.36
N ASN A 94 10.95 9.12 1.65
CA ASN A 94 12.07 10.05 1.82
C ASN A 94 12.02 11.21 0.81
N GLY A 95 10.95 11.28 0.02
CA GLY A 95 10.77 12.28 -1.02
C GLY A 95 10.10 13.56 -0.51
N LYS A 96 9.62 14.36 -1.45
CA LYS A 96 9.03 15.69 -1.17
C LYS A 96 7.53 15.76 -1.43
N GLU A 97 6.95 14.71 -2.04
CA GLU A 97 5.52 14.63 -2.28
C GLU A 97 4.97 13.35 -1.69
N ASP A 98 3.66 13.28 -1.53
CA ASP A 98 3.01 12.07 -1.04
C ASP A 98 3.33 10.89 -1.96
N CYS A 99 3.65 9.75 -1.36
CA CYS A 99 3.67 8.48 -2.07
C CYS A 99 2.28 7.87 -1.94
N ILE A 100 1.65 7.59 -3.07
CA ILE A 100 0.30 7.02 -3.11
C ILE A 100 0.38 5.68 -3.79
N LEU A 101 -0.09 4.65 -3.10
CA LEU A 101 -0.15 3.31 -3.65
C LEU A 101 -1.46 2.63 -3.30
N VAL A 102 -1.84 1.68 -4.13
CA VAL A 102 -3.00 0.82 -3.89
C VAL A 102 -2.49 -0.58 -3.59
N SER A 103 -3.03 -1.18 -2.53
CA SER A 103 -2.75 -2.55 -2.14
C SER A 103 -3.98 -3.40 -2.46
N VAL A 104 -3.76 -4.50 -3.18
CA VAL A 104 -4.81 -5.50 -3.43
C VAL A 104 -4.36 -6.77 -2.72
N ILE A 105 -5.14 -7.18 -1.74
CA ILE A 105 -4.77 -8.27 -0.85
C ILE A 105 -6.01 -9.06 -0.44
N SER A 106 -5.81 -10.36 -0.19
CA SER A 106 -6.88 -11.20 0.36
C SER A 106 -7.30 -10.69 1.74
N PRO A 107 -8.61 -10.55 2.02
CA PRO A 107 -9.07 -10.16 3.35
C PRO A 107 -8.75 -11.20 4.43
N LYS A 108 -8.36 -12.41 4.03
CA LYS A 108 -7.97 -13.50 4.95
C LYS A 108 -6.46 -13.60 5.12
N ALA A 109 -5.70 -12.66 4.59
CA ALA A 109 -4.24 -12.71 4.64
C ALA A 109 -3.69 -12.60 6.06
N GLY A 110 -4.42 -11.92 6.96
CA GLY A 110 -3.95 -11.67 8.32
C GLY A 110 -2.94 -10.54 8.36
N PHE A 111 -2.38 -10.30 9.54
CA PHE A 111 -1.42 -9.23 9.74
C PHE A 111 -0.51 -9.57 10.91
N GLU A 112 0.80 -9.38 10.72
CA GLU A 112 1.80 -9.51 11.78
C GLU A 112 2.80 -8.37 11.66
N LYS A 113 3.14 -7.74 12.79
CA LYS A 113 4.20 -6.74 12.81
C LYS A 113 5.55 -7.40 12.54
N ALA A 114 6.33 -6.74 11.79
CA ALA A 114 7.70 -7.18 11.53
C ALA A 114 8.68 -6.59 12.53
#